data_967edbc06508ece0b9d50e925e802c05
#
_entry.id   967edbc06508ece0b9d50e925e802c05
#
_cell.length_a   1.000
_cell.length_b   1.000
_cell.length_c   1.000
_cell.angle_alpha   90.00
_cell.angle_beta   90.00
_cell.angle_gamma   90.00
#
_symmetry.space_group_name_H-M   'P 1'
#
loop_
_entity.id
_entity.type
_entity.pdbx_description
1 polymer ?
#
loop_
_entity_poly.entity_id
_entity_poly.type
_entity_poly.pdbx_seq_one_letter_code
_entity_poly.pdbx_strand_id
1 'polypeptide(L)'
;MNKSNKKHKRKSMHTVKKKPYTVNQENDIFVGKLINWSFLLSFPMIGFFVWEIKVVLLIWGIVSLLFAFYNLLGLIFKWDHARVCAKNFLRHTYKFDIRNDWNKEDIKDSISVAVVWSILGAILLIGSIFH
;
A
#
# COMPACT_ATOMS: atom_id res chain seq x y z
N MET A 1 -30.90 26.47 -24.84
CA MET A 1 -30.17 25.60 -24.41
C MET A 1 -30.31 25.10 -23.08
N ASN A 2 -30.35 23.91 -22.97
CA ASN A 2 -30.90 23.32 -21.80
C ASN A 2 -29.85 22.67 -20.94
N LYS A 3 -30.24 22.33 -19.72
CA LYS A 3 -29.34 21.78 -18.72
C LYS A 3 -28.78 20.44 -19.12
N SER A 4 -29.46 19.67 -19.96
CA SER A 4 -28.98 18.34 -20.36
C SER A 4 -27.74 18.40 -21.26
N ASN A 5 -27.65 19.43 -22.13
CA ASN A 5 -26.46 19.59 -22.95
C ASN A 5 -25.23 19.94 -22.13
N LYS A 6 -25.40 20.76 -21.08
CA LYS A 6 -24.30 21.08 -20.19
C LYS A 6 -23.80 19.86 -19.43
N LYS A 7 -24.71 19.01 -18.94
CA LYS A 7 -24.33 17.78 -18.25
C LYS A 7 -23.61 16.83 -19.19
N HIS A 8 -24.05 16.71 -20.43
CA HIS A 8 -23.44 15.85 -21.42
C HIS A 8 -22.02 16.30 -21.74
N LYS A 9 -21.82 17.59 -21.89
CA LYS A 9 -20.52 18.18 -22.16
C LYS A 9 -19.54 17.95 -21.01
N ARG A 10 -19.99 18.08 -19.75
CA ARG A 10 -19.18 17.84 -18.59
C ARG A 10 -18.74 16.37 -18.49
N LYS A 11 -19.66 15.44 -18.75
CA LYS A 11 -19.35 14.02 -18.74
C LYS A 11 -18.31 13.69 -19.80
N SER A 12 -18.46 14.22 -20.99
CA SER A 12 -17.54 13.99 -22.08
C SER A 12 -16.15 14.51 -21.75
N MET A 13 -16.05 15.73 -21.20
CA MET A 13 -14.77 16.30 -20.80
C MET A 13 -14.11 15.54 -19.67
N HIS A 14 -14.90 15.08 -18.71
CA HIS A 14 -14.37 14.31 -17.60
C HIS A 14 -13.78 12.97 -18.07
N THR A 15 -14.45 12.31 -19.00
CA THR A 15 -14.00 11.04 -19.57
C THR A 15 -12.73 11.23 -20.41
N VAL A 16 -12.67 12.30 -21.20
CA VAL A 16 -11.54 12.58 -22.08
C VAL A 16 -10.27 12.91 -21.30
N LYS A 17 -10.39 13.53 -20.11
CA LYS A 17 -9.23 13.90 -19.30
C LYS A 17 -8.49 12.70 -18.69
N LYS A 18 -9.14 11.56 -18.54
CA LYS A 18 -8.51 10.38 -17.96
C LYS A 18 -7.79 9.59 -19.05
N LYS A 19 -6.48 9.70 -19.08
CA LYS A 19 -5.67 8.90 -19.99
C LYS A 19 -5.54 7.48 -19.44
N PRO A 20 -5.44 6.47 -20.32
CA PRO A 20 -5.21 5.11 -19.86
C PRO A 20 -3.85 5.00 -19.19
N TYR A 21 -3.70 4.02 -18.30
CA TYR A 21 -2.42 3.74 -17.68
C TYR A 21 -1.42 3.25 -18.71
N THR A 22 -0.17 3.65 -18.55
CA THR A 22 0.92 3.09 -19.33
C THR A 22 1.21 1.67 -18.85
N VAL A 23 1.97 0.88 -19.64
CA VAL A 23 2.36 -0.47 -19.26
C VAL A 23 3.12 -0.45 -17.92
N ASN A 24 4.01 0.52 -17.74
CA ASN A 24 4.76 0.65 -16.50
C ASN A 24 3.85 0.94 -15.31
N GLN A 25 2.83 1.78 -15.50
CA GLN A 25 1.87 2.09 -14.43
C GLN A 25 1.02 0.88 -14.07
N GLU A 26 0.61 0.09 -15.06
CA GLU A 26 -0.13 -1.14 -14.80
C GLU A 26 0.72 -2.14 -14.03
N ASN A 27 2.00 -2.27 -14.38
CA ASN A 27 2.93 -3.12 -13.66
C ASN A 27 3.10 -2.64 -12.22
N ASP A 28 3.22 -1.33 -12.00
CA ASP A 28 3.36 -0.77 -10.65
C ASP A 28 2.12 -1.07 -9.80
N ILE A 29 0.93 -0.95 -10.39
CA ILE A 29 -0.31 -1.29 -9.68
C ILE A 29 -0.32 -2.77 -9.29
N PHE A 30 0.02 -3.63 -10.23
CA PHE A 30 0.07 -5.08 -9.98
C PHE A 30 1.09 -5.42 -8.89
N VAL A 31 2.31 -4.88 -9.00
CA VAL A 31 3.38 -5.13 -8.04
C VAL A 31 3.00 -4.64 -6.65
N GLY A 32 2.42 -3.44 -6.55
CA GLY A 32 1.98 -2.89 -5.28
C GLY A 32 0.92 -3.75 -4.60
N LYS A 33 -0.07 -4.20 -5.35
CA LYS A 33 -1.11 -5.09 -4.84
C LYS A 33 -0.52 -6.45 -4.44
N LEU A 34 0.37 -6.97 -5.25
CA LEU A 34 1.02 -8.25 -4.98
C LEU A 34 1.83 -8.19 -3.69
N ILE A 35 2.62 -7.14 -3.50
CA ILE A 35 3.42 -6.94 -2.29
C ILE A 35 2.51 -6.85 -1.06
N ASN A 36 1.43 -6.07 -1.15
CA ASN A 36 0.49 -5.91 -0.05
C ASN A 36 -0.14 -7.24 0.35
N TRP A 37 -0.67 -7.98 -0.62
CA TRP A 37 -1.30 -9.26 -0.34
C TRP A 37 -0.31 -10.32 0.11
N SER A 38 0.90 -10.35 -0.47
CA SER A 38 1.95 -11.27 -0.04
C SER A 38 2.33 -11.02 1.41
N PHE A 39 2.46 -9.75 1.79
CA PHE A 39 2.77 -9.36 3.16
C PHE A 39 1.67 -9.82 4.12
N LEU A 40 0.40 -9.54 3.80
CA LEU A 40 -0.72 -9.90 4.66
C LEU A 40 -0.86 -11.42 4.79
N LEU A 41 -0.66 -12.16 3.70
CA LEU A 41 -0.76 -13.61 3.73
C LEU A 41 0.42 -14.27 4.43
N SER A 42 1.57 -13.61 4.53
CA SER A 42 2.74 -14.15 5.19
C SER A 42 2.49 -14.42 6.68
N PHE A 43 1.66 -13.61 7.34
CA PHE A 43 1.36 -13.79 8.76
C PHE A 43 0.69 -15.13 9.06
N PRO A 44 -0.45 -15.47 8.44
CA PRO A 44 -1.04 -16.79 8.70
C PRO A 44 -0.19 -17.94 8.21
N MET A 45 0.57 -17.78 7.12
CA MET A 45 1.45 -18.83 6.64
C MET A 45 2.57 -19.13 7.62
N ILE A 46 3.22 -18.10 8.14
CA ILE A 46 4.27 -18.25 9.15
C ILE A 46 3.68 -18.88 10.41
N GLY A 47 2.52 -18.42 10.86
CA GLY A 47 1.86 -18.98 12.02
C GLY A 47 1.47 -20.45 11.85
N PHE A 48 1.16 -20.86 10.62
CA PHE A 48 0.80 -22.24 10.31
C PHE A 48 2.02 -23.16 10.26
N PHE A 49 3.12 -22.71 9.66
CA PHE A 49 4.30 -23.55 9.46
C PHE A 49 5.28 -23.52 10.64
N VAL A 50 5.29 -22.44 11.42
CA VAL A 50 6.19 -22.30 12.56
C VAL A 50 5.36 -22.45 13.83
N TRP A 51 5.67 -23.46 14.64
CA TRP A 51 4.85 -23.78 15.80
C TRP A 51 5.34 -23.14 17.10
N GLU A 52 6.57 -22.62 17.10
CA GLU A 52 7.13 -21.97 18.27
C GLU A 52 6.78 -20.48 18.28
N ILE A 53 6.06 -20.02 19.29
CA ILE A 53 5.55 -18.66 19.38
C ILE A 53 6.67 -17.63 19.34
N LYS A 54 7.77 -17.87 20.03
CA LYS A 54 8.91 -16.96 20.06
C LYS A 54 9.47 -16.71 18.68
N VAL A 55 9.63 -17.77 17.88
CA VAL A 55 10.13 -17.68 16.52
C VAL A 55 9.12 -16.97 15.62
N VAL A 56 7.83 -17.27 15.79
CA VAL A 56 6.75 -16.60 15.03
C VAL A 56 6.79 -15.10 15.28
N LEU A 57 6.86 -14.68 16.54
CA LEU A 57 6.90 -13.26 16.89
C LEU A 57 8.15 -12.59 16.31
N LEU A 58 9.28 -13.26 16.35
CA LEU A 58 10.53 -12.75 15.80
C LEU A 58 10.40 -12.52 14.29
N ILE A 59 9.91 -13.52 13.57
CA ILE A 59 9.76 -13.42 12.10
C ILE A 59 8.74 -12.34 11.74
N TRP A 60 7.60 -12.33 12.41
CA TRP A 60 6.58 -11.31 12.17
C TRP A 60 7.10 -9.90 12.43
N GLY A 61 7.89 -9.74 13.49
CA GLY A 61 8.49 -8.44 13.81
C GLY A 61 9.44 -7.98 12.71
N ILE A 62 10.31 -8.87 12.25
CA ILE A 62 11.27 -8.56 11.19
C ILE A 62 10.52 -8.22 9.89
N VAL A 63 9.54 -9.02 9.51
CA VAL A 63 8.75 -8.80 8.28
C VAL A 63 8.01 -7.46 8.36
N SER A 64 7.44 -7.14 9.51
CA SER A 64 6.73 -5.87 9.71
C SER A 64 7.66 -4.67 9.57
N LEU A 65 8.88 -4.76 10.13
CA LEU A 65 9.87 -3.69 10.01
C LEU A 65 10.35 -3.54 8.58
N LEU A 66 10.54 -4.64 7.87
CA LEU A 66 10.94 -4.59 6.46
C LEU A 66 9.84 -3.95 5.59
N PHE A 67 8.59 -4.27 5.87
CA PHE A 67 7.46 -3.67 5.17
C PHE A 67 7.36 -2.17 5.45
N ALA A 68 7.55 -1.77 6.70
CA ALA A 68 7.57 -0.36 7.09
C ALA A 68 8.72 0.37 6.38
N PHE A 69 9.89 -0.23 6.35
CA PHE A 69 11.06 0.34 5.68
C PHE A 69 10.82 0.48 4.17
N TYR A 70 10.22 -0.54 3.56
CA TYR A 70 9.85 -0.49 2.14
C TYR A 70 8.93 0.70 1.85
N ASN A 71 7.91 0.91 2.68
CA ASN A 71 7.00 2.03 2.49
C ASN A 71 7.69 3.37 2.68
N LEU A 72 8.62 3.45 3.62
CA LEU A 72 9.40 4.67 3.85
C LEU A 72 10.30 4.99 2.66
N LEU A 73 11.00 3.99 2.14
CA LEU A 73 11.84 4.16 0.94
C LEU A 73 10.99 4.55 -0.27
N GLY A 74 9.83 3.93 -0.40
CA GLY A 74 8.89 4.27 -1.46
C GLY A 74 8.44 5.72 -1.39
N LEU A 75 8.26 6.25 -0.19
CA LEU A 75 7.94 7.66 0.01
C LEU A 75 9.11 8.56 -0.38
N ILE A 76 10.32 8.22 0.04
CA ILE A 76 11.51 9.02 -0.25
C ILE A 76 11.82 9.06 -1.73
N PHE A 77 11.78 7.90 -2.39
CA PHE A 77 12.08 7.77 -3.82
C PHE A 77 10.84 7.89 -4.70
N LYS A 78 9.66 8.03 -4.10
CA LYS A 78 8.38 8.18 -4.79
C LYS A 78 8.09 7.05 -5.77
N TRP A 79 8.24 5.83 -5.27
CA TRP A 79 7.90 4.63 -6.05
C TRP A 79 6.39 4.45 -6.14
N ASP A 80 5.87 4.37 -7.36
CA ASP A 80 4.43 4.22 -7.58
C ASP A 80 3.90 2.91 -7.00
N HIS A 81 4.66 1.81 -7.11
CA HIS A 81 4.24 0.53 -6.53
C HIS A 81 4.12 0.61 -5.01
N ALA A 82 4.98 1.37 -4.34
CA ALA A 82 4.87 1.58 -2.90
C ALA A 82 3.64 2.40 -2.55
N ARG A 83 3.33 3.43 -3.34
CA ARG A 83 2.12 4.22 -3.19
C ARG A 83 0.87 3.34 -3.32
N VAL A 84 0.84 2.49 -4.34
CA VAL A 84 -0.27 1.55 -4.55
C VAL A 84 -0.39 0.59 -3.36
N CYS A 85 0.74 0.07 -2.88
CA CYS A 85 0.77 -0.84 -1.74
C CYS A 85 0.17 -0.20 -0.49
N ALA A 86 0.59 1.02 -0.16
CA ALA A 86 0.06 1.73 1.01
C ALA A 86 -1.43 2.01 0.89
N LYS A 87 -1.87 2.50 -0.26
CA LYS A 87 -3.29 2.78 -0.48
C LYS A 87 -4.13 1.51 -0.48
N ASN A 88 -3.63 0.44 -1.06
CA ASN A 88 -4.35 -0.84 -1.07
C ASN A 88 -4.48 -1.41 0.34
N PHE A 89 -3.50 -1.19 1.19
CA PHE A 89 -3.56 -1.60 2.58
C PHE A 89 -4.63 -0.83 3.36
N LEU A 90 -4.66 0.50 3.19
CA LEU A 90 -5.60 1.35 3.91
C LEU A 90 -7.00 1.37 3.31
N ARG A 91 -7.09 1.27 1.99
CA ARG A 91 -8.35 1.44 1.25
C ARG A 91 -8.43 0.42 0.12
N HIS A 92 -8.48 -0.84 0.46
CA HIS A 92 -8.39 -1.93 -0.52
C HIS A 92 -9.49 -1.91 -1.58
N THR A 93 -10.62 -1.27 -1.31
CA THR A 93 -11.71 -1.13 -2.28
C THR A 93 -11.68 0.18 -3.06
N TYR A 94 -10.76 1.07 -2.71
CA TYR A 94 -10.69 2.39 -3.32
C TYR A 94 -9.96 2.33 -4.66
N LYS A 95 -10.54 3.00 -5.68
CA LYS A 95 -9.86 3.16 -6.97
C LYS A 95 -8.95 4.37 -6.88
N PHE A 96 -7.66 4.12 -6.82
CA PHE A 96 -6.67 5.19 -6.77
C PHE A 96 -6.04 5.40 -8.13
N ASP A 97 -5.54 6.61 -8.36
CA ASP A 97 -4.97 7.00 -9.63
C ASP A 97 -3.50 7.38 -9.45
N ILE A 98 -2.61 6.62 -10.06
CA ILE A 98 -1.17 6.84 -9.99
C ILE A 98 -0.63 7.67 -11.14
N ARG A 99 -1.52 8.16 -12.02
CA ARG A 99 -1.12 9.01 -13.14
C ARG A 99 -0.75 10.42 -12.69
N ASN A 100 -1.21 10.82 -11.50
CA ASN A 100 -0.90 12.11 -10.92
C ASN A 100 0.33 11.99 -10.01
N ASP A 101 1.00 13.11 -9.80
CA ASP A 101 2.11 13.17 -8.85
C ASP A 101 1.62 12.90 -7.43
N TRP A 102 2.57 12.56 -6.56
CA TRP A 102 2.27 12.33 -5.16
C TRP A 102 1.70 13.59 -4.52
N ASN A 103 0.50 13.48 -3.96
CA ASN A 103 -0.13 14.58 -3.24
C ASN A 103 0.04 14.38 -1.73
N LYS A 104 -0.51 15.30 -0.94
CA LYS A 104 -0.40 15.23 0.52
C LYS A 104 -1.04 13.98 1.08
N GLU A 105 -2.14 13.52 0.48
CA GLU A 105 -2.83 12.30 0.91
C GLU A 105 -1.97 11.06 0.67
N ASP A 106 -1.30 10.99 -0.48
CA ASP A 106 -0.41 9.88 -0.79
C ASP A 106 0.74 9.79 0.21
N ILE A 107 1.35 10.94 0.51
CA ILE A 107 2.44 11.03 1.49
C ILE A 107 1.95 10.61 2.87
N LYS A 108 0.79 11.10 3.27
CA LYS A 108 0.19 10.78 4.57
C LYS A 108 -0.09 9.28 4.69
N ASP A 109 -0.64 8.66 3.64
CA ASP A 109 -0.94 7.24 3.63
C ASP A 109 0.35 6.42 3.81
N SER A 110 1.40 6.75 3.08
CA SER A 110 2.68 6.05 3.17
C SER A 110 3.32 6.21 4.54
N ILE A 111 3.29 7.41 5.11
CA ILE A 111 3.80 7.67 6.46
C ILE A 111 3.01 6.87 7.48
N SER A 112 1.67 6.86 7.38
CA SER A 112 0.80 6.15 8.32
C SER A 112 1.11 4.66 8.31
N VAL A 113 1.24 4.06 7.14
CA VAL A 113 1.56 2.64 7.02
C VAL A 113 2.94 2.35 7.61
N ALA A 114 3.93 3.17 7.28
CA ALA A 114 5.30 2.98 7.79
C ALA A 114 5.34 3.08 9.31
N VAL A 115 4.68 4.08 9.90
CA VAL A 115 4.66 4.28 11.35
C VAL A 115 3.95 3.13 12.05
N VAL A 116 2.77 2.73 11.57
CA VAL A 116 1.99 1.65 12.18
C VAL A 116 2.79 0.35 12.18
N TRP A 117 3.37 -0.02 11.06
CA TRP A 117 4.12 -1.28 10.96
C TRP A 117 5.46 -1.23 11.68
N SER A 118 6.07 -0.04 11.81
CA SER A 118 7.27 0.10 12.63
C SER A 118 6.97 -0.15 14.10
N ILE A 119 5.88 0.41 14.60
CA ILE A 119 5.44 0.23 15.99
C ILE A 119 5.09 -1.23 16.24
N LEU A 120 4.29 -1.83 15.36
CA LEU A 120 3.89 -3.23 15.49
C LEU A 120 5.10 -4.16 15.41
N GLY A 121 6.02 -3.89 14.50
CA GLY A 121 7.24 -4.68 14.38
C GLY A 121 8.09 -4.62 15.63
N ALA A 122 8.24 -3.42 16.22
CA ALA A 122 8.97 -3.25 17.47
C ALA A 122 8.32 -4.02 18.62
N ILE A 123 6.99 -3.92 18.73
CA ILE A 123 6.22 -4.63 19.76
C ILE A 123 6.40 -6.13 19.63
N LEU A 124 6.32 -6.65 18.39
CA LEU A 124 6.48 -8.08 18.15
C LEU A 124 7.89 -8.57 18.48
N LEU A 125 8.92 -7.77 18.15
CA LEU A 125 10.30 -8.13 18.49
C LEU A 125 10.53 -8.11 20.00
N ILE A 126 10.01 -7.12 20.68
CA ILE A 126 10.10 -7.04 22.15
C ILE A 126 9.39 -8.24 22.76
N GLY A 127 8.19 -8.57 22.25
CA GLY A 127 7.46 -9.75 22.70
C GLY A 127 8.24 -11.04 22.50
N SER A 128 8.98 -11.15 21.40
CA SER A 128 9.79 -12.34 21.15
C SER A 128 10.95 -12.48 22.15
N ILE A 129 11.50 -11.36 22.61
CA ILE A 129 12.57 -11.37 23.60
C ILE A 129 12.06 -11.78 24.98
N PHE A 130 10.87 -11.28 25.36
CA PHE A 130 10.31 -11.54 26.69
C PHE A 130 9.47 -12.81 26.77
N HIS A 131 9.24 -13.46 25.68
CA HIS A 131 8.52 -14.72 25.65
C HIS A 131 9.48 -15.87 25.84
#